data_4d217f85382c2224bba4cb1c1fe6edec
#
_entry.id   4d217f85382c2224bba4cb1c1fe6edec
#
_cell.length_a   1.000
_cell.length_b   1.000
_cell.length_c   1.000
_cell.angle_alpha   90.00
_cell.angle_beta   90.00
_cell.angle_gamma   90.00
#
_symmetry.space_group_name_H-M   'P 1'
#
loop_
_entity.id
_entity.type
_entity.pdbx_description
1 polymer ?
#
loop_
_entity_poly.entity_id
_entity_poly.type
_entity_poly.pdbx_seq_one_letter_code
_entity_poly.pdbx_strand_id
1 'polypeptide(L)' 'MDSLEIGEILEVLSDDPAAEEDLKRFAKRTGNEIILFENNKGKLRFLIKKGEDK' A
#
# COMPACT_ATOMS: atom_id res chain seq x y z
N MET A 1 3.18 -0.78 18.86
CA MET A 1 3.35 -0.80 18.27
C MET A 1 3.62 -1.43 17.39
N ASP A 2 3.41 -1.94 16.99
CA ASP A 2 3.78 -2.59 16.24
C ASP A 2 4.08 -2.16 15.05
N SER A 3 4.95 -1.99 14.69
CA SER A 3 5.28 -1.58 13.43
C SER A 3 5.66 -2.68 12.53
N LEU A 4 5.48 -2.46 11.22
CA LEU A 4 5.88 -3.46 10.25
C LEU A 4 7.38 -3.48 10.13
N GLU A 5 7.91 -4.67 9.92
CA GLU A 5 9.32 -4.80 9.67
C GLU A 5 9.58 -4.80 8.18
N ILE A 6 10.81 -4.50 7.81
CA ILE A 6 11.20 -4.48 6.42
C ILE A 6 10.90 -5.83 5.79
N GLY A 7 10.24 -5.82 4.65
CA GLY A 7 9.86 -7.04 3.96
C GLY A 7 8.48 -7.54 4.28
N GLU A 8 7.85 -6.97 5.28
CA GLU A 8 6.49 -7.36 5.61
C GLU A 8 5.51 -6.78 4.61
N ILE A 9 4.39 -7.46 4.47
CA ILE A 9 3.38 -7.06 3.51
C ILE A 9 2.14 -6.62 4.25
N LEU A 10 1.65 -5.45 3.88
CA LEU A 10 0.44 -4.89 4.45
C LEU A 10 -0.65 -4.91 3.40
N GLU A 11 -1.81 -5.41 3.79
CA GLU A 11 -2.95 -5.42 2.90
C GLU A 11 -3.85 -4.23 3.22
N VAL A 12 -4.18 -3.45 2.21
CA VAL A 12 -5.05 -2.29 2.37
C VAL A 12 -6.26 -2.47 1.49
N LEU A 13 -7.44 -2.32 2.08
CA LEU A 13 -8.69 -2.43 1.35
C LEU A 13 -9.38 -1.08 1.38
N SER A 14 -9.90 -0.67 0.25
CA SER A 14 -10.57 0.62 0.15
C SER A 14 -11.62 0.55 -0.97
N ASP A 15 -12.69 1.33 -0.81
CA ASP A 15 -13.64 1.48 -1.89
C ASP A 15 -13.63 2.88 -2.45
N ASP A 16 -12.63 3.66 -2.11
CA ASP A 16 -12.48 5.03 -2.56
C ASP A 16 -11.53 5.07 -3.74
N PRO A 17 -11.98 5.50 -4.92
CA PRO A 17 -11.08 5.52 -6.08
C PRO A 17 -9.87 6.41 -5.89
N ALA A 18 -9.94 7.40 -5.02
CA ALA A 18 -8.79 8.25 -4.77
C ALA A 18 -7.70 7.55 -3.97
N ALA A 19 -8.03 6.41 -3.38
CA ALA A 19 -7.05 5.71 -2.55
C ALA A 19 -5.86 5.25 -3.38
N GLU A 20 -6.06 4.95 -4.66
CA GLU A 20 -4.97 4.48 -5.47
C GLU A 20 -3.85 5.50 -5.55
N GLU A 21 -4.20 6.74 -5.85
CA GLU A 21 -3.18 7.76 -5.95
C GLU A 21 -2.58 8.10 -4.61
N ASP A 22 -3.43 8.12 -3.58
CA ASP A 22 -2.93 8.42 -2.25
C ASP A 22 -1.93 7.38 -1.78
N LEU A 23 -2.23 6.11 -2.02
CA LEU A 23 -1.34 5.06 -1.58
C LEU A 23 -0.07 5.01 -2.40
N LYS A 24 -0.14 5.30 -3.68
CA LYS A 24 1.06 5.37 -4.49
C LYS A 24 1.98 6.46 -3.99
N ARG A 25 1.41 7.60 -3.64
CA ARG A 25 2.18 8.71 -3.13
C ARG A 25 2.79 8.37 -1.78
N PHE A 26 1.99 7.74 -0.93
CA PHE A 26 2.45 7.32 0.38
C PHE A 26 3.60 6.34 0.27
N ALA A 27 3.46 5.34 -0.61
CA ALA A 27 4.49 4.32 -0.75
C ALA A 27 5.80 4.94 -1.23
N LYS A 28 5.70 5.83 -2.20
CA LYS A 28 6.90 6.46 -2.72
C LYS A 28 7.59 7.30 -1.67
N ARG A 29 6.80 7.98 -0.85
CA ARG A 29 7.33 8.88 0.14
C ARG A 29 8.02 8.12 1.26
N THR A 30 7.51 6.96 1.62
CA THR A 30 8.04 6.21 2.74
C THR A 30 8.98 5.09 2.34
N GLY A 31 9.24 4.94 1.04
CA GLY A 31 10.13 3.89 0.59
C GLY A 31 9.49 2.53 0.56
N ASN A 32 8.19 2.45 0.66
CA ASN A 32 7.46 1.20 0.52
C ASN A 32 7.14 0.95 -0.94
N GLU A 33 6.72 -0.28 -1.24
CA GLU A 33 6.45 -0.66 -2.61
C GLU A 33 5.09 -1.31 -2.70
N ILE A 34 4.27 -0.87 -3.66
CA ILE A 34 3.00 -1.52 -3.93
C ILE A 34 3.28 -2.68 -4.87
N ILE A 35 3.14 -3.89 -4.37
CA ILE A 35 3.49 -5.07 -5.14
C ILE A 35 2.28 -5.69 -5.80
N LEU A 36 1.07 -5.27 -5.41
CA LEU A 36 -0.13 -5.79 -6.03
C LEU A 36 -1.23 -4.75 -5.90
N PHE A 37 -2.00 -4.59 -6.95
CA PHE A 37 -3.14 -3.71 -6.95
C PHE A 37 -4.27 -4.40 -7.70
N GLU A 38 -5.42 -4.49 -7.04
CA GLU A 38 -6.59 -5.08 -7.66
C GLU A 38 -7.75 -4.11 -7.55
N ASN A 39 -8.54 -4.07 -8.60
CA ASN A 39 -9.77 -3.28 -8.60
C ASN A 39 -10.89 -4.22 -9.01
N ASN A 40 -11.77 -4.51 -8.06
CA ASN A 40 -12.86 -5.44 -8.30
C ASN A 40 -14.16 -4.74 -8.03
N LYS A 41 -14.79 -4.24 -9.08
CA LYS A 41 -16.10 -3.57 -8.99
C LYS A 41 -16.07 -2.44 -7.97
N GLY A 42 -15.06 -1.60 -8.06
CA GLY A 42 -14.93 -0.46 -7.18
C GLY A 42 -14.28 -0.75 -5.86
N LYS A 43 -14.00 -2.00 -5.57
CA LYS A 43 -13.27 -2.35 -4.36
C LYS A 43 -11.81 -2.53 -4.68
N LEU A 44 -10.99 -1.76 -4.00
CA LEU A 44 -9.56 -1.73 -4.27
C LEU A 44 -8.83 -2.53 -3.21
N ARG A 45 -7.83 -3.26 -3.65
CA ARG A 45 -7.01 -4.05 -2.75
C ARG A 45 -5.56 -3.82 -3.11
N PHE A 46 -4.78 -3.46 -2.13
CA PHE A 46 -3.37 -3.18 -2.32
C PHE A 46 -2.55 -4.08 -1.40
N LEU A 47 -1.46 -4.60 -1.92
CA LEU A 47 -0.45 -5.23 -1.09
C LEU A 47 0.79 -4.35 -1.14
N ILE A 48 1.21 -3.90 0.01
CA ILE A 48 2.32 -2.97 0.12
C ILE A 48 3.42 -3.65 0.89
N LYS A 49 4.60 -3.69 0.29
CA LYS A 49 5.76 -4.28 0.94
C LYS A 49 6.54 -3.18 1.63
N LYS A 50 6.82 -3.39 2.89
CA LYS A 50 7.55 -2.43 3.69
C LYS A 50 8.98 -2.35 3.19
N GLY A 51 9.38 -1.15 2.81
CA GLY A 51 10.73 -0.94 2.33
C GLY A 51 11.58 -0.30 3.40
N GLU A 52 12.81 0.01 3.00
CA GLU A 52 13.69 0.70 3.89
C GLU A 52 13.27 2.12 4.02
N ASP A 53 13.16 2.55 5.24
CA ASP A 53 12.74 3.88 5.53
C ASP A 53 13.95 4.78 5.62
N LYS A 54 13.98 5.83 4.88
CA LYS A 54 15.15 6.68 4.95
C LYS A 54 14.85 7.97 5.60
#